data_4b27a1a54ac5391624da38b5122ff93f
#
_entry.id   4b27a1a54ac5391624da38b5122ff93f
#
_cell.length_a   1.000
_cell.length_b   1.000
_cell.length_c   1.000
_cell.angle_alpha   90.00
_cell.angle_beta   90.00
_cell.angle_gamma   90.00
#
_symmetry.space_group_name_H-M   'P 1'
#
loop_
_entity.id
_entity.type
_entity.pdbx_description
1 polymer ?
#
loop_
_entity_poly.entity_id
_entity_poly.type
_entity_poly.pdbx_seq_one_letter_code
_entity_poly.pdbx_strand_id
1 'polypeptide(L)'
;MNTSTIITALALLLGSTGIAHAAQQAPQEKGFWYAQTSLYTRHYSPDPEHNNRQDLIGLERHETSGRMYGAATFRNSFSQRSYYGYIGQRYDSSRFPLYAKVTGGLLQGYRGEYRDKIPLNRLGVAPVIIPSVGAHYGPLATELVFLGLNAAMITTGVRF
;
A
#
# COMPACT_ATOMS: atom_id res chain seq x y z
N MET A 1 16.57 -16.42 -5.42
CA MET A 1 15.85 -16.53 -4.14
C MET A 1 14.51 -17.17 -4.40
N ASN A 2 14.18 -18.21 -3.67
CA ASN A 2 13.08 -19.13 -3.99
C ASN A 2 11.71 -18.49 -3.83
N THR A 3 10.81 -18.79 -4.77
CA THR A 3 9.36 -18.55 -4.73
C THR A 3 8.70 -18.97 -3.40
N SER A 4 9.36 -19.86 -2.65
CA SER A 4 8.95 -20.32 -1.33
C SER A 4 8.83 -19.22 -0.27
N THR A 5 9.64 -18.15 -0.33
CA THR A 5 9.63 -17.08 0.69
C THR A 5 8.42 -16.15 0.56
N ILE A 6 7.95 -15.93 -0.68
CA ILE A 6 6.76 -15.10 -0.92
C ILE A 6 5.49 -15.86 -0.52
N ILE A 7 5.47 -17.17 -0.80
CA ILE A 7 4.35 -18.05 -0.42
C ILE A 7 4.27 -18.18 1.11
N THR A 8 5.42 -18.21 1.82
CA THR A 8 5.45 -18.29 3.29
C THR A 8 4.92 -17.00 3.94
N ALA A 9 5.22 -15.82 3.38
CA ALA A 9 4.68 -14.55 3.88
C ALA A 9 3.17 -14.44 3.66
N LEU A 10 2.67 -14.94 2.52
CA LEU A 10 1.24 -14.99 2.22
C LEU A 10 0.54 -16.08 3.05
N ALA A 11 1.20 -17.21 3.32
CA ALA A 11 0.66 -18.29 4.14
C ALA A 11 0.59 -17.91 5.63
N LEU A 12 1.50 -17.09 6.14
CA LEU A 12 1.43 -16.53 7.49
C LEU A 12 0.24 -15.58 7.66
N LEU A 13 -0.15 -14.88 6.60
CA LEU A 13 -1.38 -14.07 6.57
C LEU A 13 -2.66 -14.92 6.51
N LEU A 14 -2.60 -16.11 5.93
CA LEU A 14 -3.74 -17.03 5.78
C LEU A 14 -3.85 -18.05 6.93
N GLY A 15 -2.74 -18.34 7.61
CA GLY A 15 -2.69 -19.34 8.69
C GLY A 15 -3.34 -18.95 10.01
N SER A 16 -3.75 -17.67 10.16
CA SER A 16 -4.44 -17.17 11.36
C SER A 16 -5.97 -17.34 11.33
N THR A 17 -6.48 -18.19 10.43
CA THR A 17 -7.93 -18.39 10.21
C THR A 17 -8.70 -18.94 11.43
N GLY A 18 -8.01 -19.53 12.39
CA GLY A 18 -8.65 -20.04 13.63
C GLY A 18 -9.04 -18.96 14.66
N ILE A 19 -8.40 -17.80 14.61
CA ILE A 19 -8.62 -16.73 15.61
C ILE A 19 -9.50 -15.59 15.02
N ALA A 20 -9.66 -15.57 13.70
CA ALA A 20 -10.38 -14.50 12.98
C ALA A 20 -11.90 -14.48 13.25
N HIS A 21 -12.50 -15.56 13.77
CA HIS A 21 -13.94 -15.63 14.02
C HIS A 21 -14.41 -14.71 15.15
N ALA A 22 -13.52 -14.30 16.05
CA ALA A 22 -13.86 -13.41 17.17
C ALA A 22 -13.82 -11.91 16.78
N ALA A 23 -13.27 -11.59 15.62
CA ALA A 23 -13.08 -10.21 15.16
C ALA A 23 -14.03 -9.81 14.02
N GLN A 24 -15.11 -10.54 13.83
CA GLN A 24 -16.17 -10.13 12.90
C GLN A 24 -16.81 -8.87 13.44
N GLN A 25 -16.28 -7.74 12.98
CA GLN A 25 -16.79 -6.42 13.36
C GLN A 25 -18.23 -6.27 12.89
N ALA A 26 -19.07 -5.74 13.79
CA ALA A 26 -20.33 -5.11 13.43
C ALA A 26 -20.14 -4.17 12.22
N PRO A 27 -21.16 -3.95 11.39
CA PRO A 27 -21.07 -3.08 10.23
C PRO A 27 -20.42 -1.76 10.64
N GLN A 28 -19.39 -1.34 9.93
CA GLN A 28 -18.78 -0.03 10.16
C GLN A 28 -19.79 1.04 9.73
N GLU A 29 -20.62 1.47 10.67
CA GLU A 29 -21.60 2.54 10.45
C GLU A 29 -20.95 3.91 10.21
N LYS A 30 -19.64 4.01 10.46
CA LYS A 30 -18.87 5.26 10.32
C LYS A 30 -17.56 4.99 9.57
N GLY A 31 -17.18 5.93 8.70
CA GLY A 31 -15.86 5.90 8.09
C GLY A 31 -14.75 6.00 9.15
N PHE A 32 -13.52 5.68 8.77
CA PHE A 32 -12.37 5.65 9.68
C PHE A 32 -11.15 6.35 9.05
N TRP A 33 -10.22 6.76 9.91
CA TRP A 33 -8.89 7.17 9.53
C TRP A 33 -7.93 5.99 9.59
N TYR A 34 -6.96 5.96 8.69
CA TYR A 34 -5.93 4.94 8.64
C TYR A 34 -4.56 5.59 8.50
N ALA A 35 -3.71 5.46 9.53
CA ALA A 35 -2.32 5.88 9.50
C ALA A 35 -1.44 4.67 9.18
N GLN A 36 -0.54 4.80 8.21
CA GLN A 36 0.27 3.70 7.71
C GLN A 36 1.75 4.04 7.54
N THR A 37 2.58 3.01 7.58
CA THR A 37 4.01 3.07 7.27
C THR A 37 4.43 1.87 6.44
N SER A 38 5.53 1.99 5.68
CA SER A 38 6.12 0.86 4.97
C SER A 38 7.03 0.04 5.89
N LEU A 39 6.99 -1.27 5.71
CA LEU A 39 7.90 -2.21 6.38
C LEU A 39 9.05 -2.61 5.48
N TYR A 40 8.75 -2.95 4.23
CA TYR A 40 9.72 -3.47 3.28
C TYR A 40 9.25 -3.28 1.85
N THR A 41 10.18 -2.99 0.94
CA THR A 41 9.94 -2.96 -0.51
C THR A 41 10.90 -3.90 -1.20
N ARG A 42 10.39 -4.63 -2.18
CA ARG A 42 11.16 -5.50 -3.05
C ARG A 42 10.97 -5.11 -4.50
N HIS A 43 12.07 -4.77 -5.16
CA HIS A 43 12.13 -4.59 -6.61
C HIS A 43 12.26 -5.96 -7.29
N TYR A 44 11.54 -6.17 -8.39
CA TYR A 44 11.56 -7.43 -9.15
C TYR A 44 12.87 -7.61 -9.93
N SER A 45 13.47 -6.50 -10.37
CA SER A 45 14.83 -6.46 -10.93
C SER A 45 15.76 -5.81 -9.90
N PRO A 46 16.56 -6.59 -9.19
CA PRO A 46 17.51 -6.06 -8.21
C PRO A 46 18.53 -5.12 -8.88
N ASP A 47 18.69 -3.95 -8.30
CA ASP A 47 19.70 -2.97 -8.69
C ASP A 47 20.29 -2.39 -7.39
N PRO A 48 21.65 -2.30 -7.28
CA PRO A 48 22.30 -1.71 -6.11
C PRO A 48 21.88 -0.27 -5.81
N GLU A 49 21.42 0.47 -6.82
CA GLU A 49 20.93 1.85 -6.66
C GLU A 49 19.51 1.91 -6.06
N HIS A 50 18.79 0.79 -6.07
CA HIS A 50 17.42 0.77 -5.57
C HIS A 50 17.35 0.82 -4.05
N ASN A 51 16.67 1.82 -3.53
CA ASN A 51 16.29 1.91 -2.14
C ASN A 51 15.13 0.95 -1.84
N ASN A 52 15.31 0.03 -0.89
CA ASN A 52 14.30 -0.91 -0.42
C ASN A 52 13.65 -0.47 0.92
N ARG A 53 14.03 0.70 1.44
CA ARG A 53 13.46 1.34 2.63
C ARG A 53 12.82 2.66 2.23
N GLN A 54 11.52 2.65 2.02
CA GLN A 54 10.78 3.83 1.59
C GLN A 54 10.50 4.81 2.73
N ASP A 55 10.53 4.37 3.98
CA ASP A 55 10.19 5.20 5.16
C ASP A 55 8.87 5.95 4.92
N LEU A 56 7.86 5.23 4.41
CA LEU A 56 6.57 5.79 4.07
C LEU A 56 5.82 6.18 5.35
N ILE A 57 5.21 7.35 5.32
CA ILE A 57 4.19 7.78 6.26
C ILE A 57 2.99 8.23 5.42
N GLY A 58 1.83 7.64 5.68
CA GLY A 58 0.59 7.94 4.97
C GLY A 58 -0.58 8.06 5.91
N LEU A 59 -1.54 8.86 5.50
CA LEU A 59 -2.82 9.03 6.17
C LEU A 59 -3.95 8.93 5.14
N GLU A 60 -4.94 8.10 5.42
CA GLU A 60 -6.10 7.87 4.59
C GLU A 60 -7.39 8.13 5.36
N ARG A 61 -8.38 8.69 4.68
CA ARG A 61 -9.76 8.73 5.13
C ARG A 61 -10.58 7.75 4.32
N HIS A 62 -11.23 6.79 4.99
CA HIS A 62 -12.13 5.82 4.40
C HIS A 62 -13.57 6.17 4.75
N GLU A 63 -14.43 6.16 3.75
CA GLU A 63 -15.87 6.35 3.89
C GLU A 63 -16.60 4.99 3.96
N THR A 64 -17.81 4.99 4.44
CA THR A 64 -18.67 3.77 4.52
C THR A 64 -18.98 3.18 3.16
N SER A 65 -18.98 4.00 2.10
CA SER A 65 -19.15 3.58 0.71
C SER A 65 -17.95 2.81 0.13
N GLY A 66 -16.86 2.71 0.88
CA GLY A 66 -15.58 2.20 0.42
C GLY A 66 -14.72 3.24 -0.33
N ARG A 67 -15.26 4.42 -0.65
CA ARG A 67 -14.45 5.52 -1.17
C ARG A 67 -13.40 5.93 -0.16
N MET A 68 -12.27 6.36 -0.68
CA MET A 68 -11.18 6.83 0.17
C MET A 68 -10.36 7.93 -0.51
N TYR A 69 -9.69 8.72 0.30
CA TYR A 69 -8.70 9.68 -0.14
C TYR A 69 -7.56 9.75 0.88
N GLY A 70 -6.39 10.08 0.42
CA GLY A 70 -5.23 10.11 1.29
C GLY A 70 -4.03 10.81 0.67
N ALA A 71 -3.01 10.90 1.51
CA ALA A 71 -1.70 11.37 1.11
C ALA A 71 -0.60 10.57 1.83
N ALA A 72 0.52 10.42 1.14
CA ALA A 72 1.69 9.78 1.69
C ALA A 72 2.97 10.52 1.28
N THR A 73 3.97 10.46 2.14
CA THR A 73 5.34 10.85 1.84
C THR A 73 6.27 9.68 2.05
N PHE A 74 7.27 9.52 1.21
CA PHE A 74 8.21 8.41 1.26
C PHE A 74 9.51 8.74 0.53
N ARG A 75 10.54 7.91 0.69
CA ARG A 75 11.70 7.91 -0.19
C ARG A 75 11.45 6.95 -1.33
N ASN A 76 11.54 7.44 -2.57
CA ASN A 76 11.34 6.59 -3.75
C ASN A 76 12.51 5.60 -3.94
N SER A 77 12.47 4.81 -5.02
CA SER A 77 13.48 3.81 -5.33
C SER A 77 14.90 4.37 -5.46
N PHE A 78 15.04 5.66 -5.69
CA PHE A 78 16.31 6.38 -5.81
C PHE A 78 16.58 7.31 -4.61
N SER A 79 15.98 6.99 -3.45
CA SER A 79 16.14 7.71 -2.18
C SER A 79 15.69 9.18 -2.20
N GLN A 80 15.00 9.62 -3.25
CA GLN A 80 14.45 10.97 -3.32
C GLN A 80 13.14 11.07 -2.55
N ARG A 81 12.92 12.16 -1.82
CA ARG A 81 11.66 12.42 -1.12
C ARG A 81 10.53 12.61 -2.14
N SER A 82 9.48 11.85 -1.98
CA SER A 82 8.32 11.81 -2.84
C SER A 82 7.04 12.01 -2.04
N TYR A 83 6.02 12.52 -2.74
CA TYR A 83 4.70 12.80 -2.21
C TYR A 83 3.66 12.19 -3.16
N TYR A 84 2.67 11.54 -2.59
CA TYR A 84 1.56 10.94 -3.33
C TYR A 84 0.24 11.38 -2.71
N GLY A 85 -0.56 12.11 -3.48
CA GLY A 85 -1.93 12.48 -3.13
C GLY A 85 -2.89 11.68 -4.00
N TYR A 86 -3.92 11.07 -3.43
CA TYR A 86 -4.74 10.09 -4.14
C TYR A 86 -6.17 10.00 -3.62
N ILE A 87 -7.02 9.49 -4.49
CA ILE A 87 -8.35 8.99 -4.20
C ILE A 87 -8.43 7.52 -4.58
N GLY A 88 -9.40 6.80 -4.06
CA GLY A 88 -9.51 5.38 -4.39
C GLY A 88 -10.80 4.74 -3.93
N GLN A 89 -10.85 3.43 -4.15
CA GLN A 89 -11.94 2.56 -3.73
C GLN A 89 -11.37 1.35 -3.01
N ARG A 90 -11.97 1.03 -1.89
CA ARG A 90 -11.73 -0.18 -1.11
C ARG A 90 -12.91 -1.13 -1.26
N TYR A 91 -12.62 -2.41 -1.38
CA TYR A 91 -13.56 -3.52 -1.50
C TYR A 91 -13.27 -4.52 -0.39
N ASP A 92 -14.13 -4.58 0.60
CA ASP A 92 -14.00 -5.51 1.72
C ASP A 92 -14.65 -6.86 1.39
N SER A 93 -14.01 -7.96 1.78
CA SER A 93 -14.59 -9.29 1.71
C SER A 93 -15.67 -9.43 2.78
N SER A 94 -16.82 -10.00 2.41
CA SER A 94 -17.90 -10.31 3.35
C SER A 94 -17.60 -11.54 4.23
N ARG A 95 -16.64 -12.36 3.85
CA ARG A 95 -16.36 -13.67 4.50
C ARG A 95 -15.07 -13.68 5.31
N PHE A 96 -14.08 -12.89 4.91
CA PHE A 96 -12.74 -12.88 5.49
C PHE A 96 -12.32 -11.47 5.86
N PRO A 97 -11.39 -11.28 6.80
CA PRO A 97 -10.84 -9.96 7.13
C PRO A 97 -9.84 -9.48 6.05
N LEU A 98 -10.21 -9.64 4.80
CA LEU A 98 -9.43 -9.30 3.62
C LEU A 98 -10.10 -8.16 2.85
N TYR A 99 -9.30 -7.38 2.17
CA TYR A 99 -9.78 -6.34 1.27
C TYR A 99 -8.84 -6.14 0.08
N ALA A 100 -9.39 -5.61 -0.99
CA ALA A 100 -8.65 -5.06 -2.11
C ALA A 100 -8.84 -3.55 -2.15
N LYS A 101 -7.83 -2.83 -2.62
CA LYS A 101 -7.86 -1.37 -2.74
C LYS A 101 -7.21 -0.96 -4.05
N VAL A 102 -7.81 0.01 -4.72
CA VAL A 102 -7.23 0.66 -5.91
C VAL A 102 -7.22 2.15 -5.66
N THR A 103 -6.06 2.76 -5.79
CA THR A 103 -5.89 4.22 -5.67
C THR A 103 -5.39 4.79 -6.99
N GLY A 104 -5.84 5.98 -7.31
CA GLY A 104 -5.34 6.79 -8.42
C GLY A 104 -5.01 8.18 -7.94
N GLY A 105 -3.88 8.73 -8.36
CA GLY A 105 -3.46 10.03 -7.86
C GLY A 105 -2.24 10.59 -8.55
N LEU A 106 -1.68 11.61 -7.95
CA LEU A 106 -0.53 12.34 -8.46
C LEU A 106 0.69 12.08 -7.57
N LEU A 107 1.75 11.60 -8.19
CA LEU A 107 3.03 11.31 -7.57
C LEU A 107 4.07 12.36 -8.00
N GLN A 108 4.69 13.00 -7.02
CA GLN A 108 5.81 13.92 -7.21
C GLN A 108 7.04 13.38 -6.48
N GLY A 109 8.24 13.60 -7.05
CA GLY A 109 9.49 13.32 -6.34
C GLY A 109 10.59 12.69 -7.17
N TYR A 110 10.31 12.17 -8.36
CA TYR A 110 11.31 11.68 -9.29
C TYR A 110 11.90 12.85 -10.09
N ARG A 111 13.16 13.19 -9.82
CA ARG A 111 13.82 14.39 -10.33
C ARG A 111 15.15 14.07 -11.02
N GLY A 112 15.65 15.00 -11.84
CA GLY A 112 16.93 14.89 -12.52
C GLY A 112 16.96 13.70 -13.48
N GLU A 113 17.98 12.90 -13.40
CA GLU A 113 18.20 11.68 -14.21
C GLU A 113 17.14 10.59 -13.99
N TYR A 114 16.42 10.60 -12.86
CA TYR A 114 15.36 9.65 -12.55
C TYR A 114 13.96 10.10 -12.97
N ARG A 115 13.85 11.26 -13.61
CA ARG A 115 12.57 11.84 -14.01
C ARG A 115 11.79 10.93 -14.94
N ASP A 116 12.47 10.28 -15.86
CA ASP A 116 11.87 9.42 -16.89
C ASP A 116 11.62 7.97 -16.41
N LYS A 117 11.98 7.66 -15.15
CA LYS A 117 11.72 6.34 -14.55
C LYS A 117 10.23 6.09 -14.24
N ILE A 118 9.42 7.14 -14.26
CA ILE A 118 7.94 7.03 -14.17
C ILE A 118 7.34 7.61 -15.45
N PRO A 119 6.41 6.89 -16.09
CA PRO A 119 5.67 7.39 -17.24
C PRO A 119 4.96 8.71 -16.93
N LEU A 120 4.86 9.58 -17.93
CA LEU A 120 4.13 10.86 -17.87
C LEU A 120 4.68 11.88 -16.86
N ASN A 121 5.90 11.72 -16.36
CA ASN A 121 6.51 12.61 -15.37
C ASN A 121 7.20 13.85 -15.99
N ARG A 122 6.80 14.28 -17.19
CA ARG A 122 7.44 15.42 -17.89
C ARG A 122 7.40 16.73 -17.10
N LEU A 123 6.35 16.94 -16.31
CA LEU A 123 6.16 18.12 -15.46
C LEU A 123 6.64 17.94 -14.02
N GLY A 124 7.31 16.81 -13.70
CA GLY A 124 7.75 16.50 -12.35
C GLY A 124 6.63 15.94 -11.44
N VAL A 125 5.44 15.73 -12.01
CA VAL A 125 4.28 15.12 -11.36
C VAL A 125 3.70 14.09 -12.32
N ALA A 126 3.58 12.85 -11.87
CA ALA A 126 3.09 11.73 -12.66
C ALA A 126 1.73 11.24 -12.14
N PRO A 127 0.74 11.01 -13.01
CA PRO A 127 -0.46 10.26 -12.64
C PRO A 127 -0.08 8.78 -12.47
N VAL A 128 -0.49 8.18 -11.37
CA VAL A 128 -0.24 6.76 -11.07
C VAL A 128 -1.48 6.08 -10.53
N ILE A 129 -1.60 4.78 -10.84
CA ILE A 129 -2.64 3.88 -10.29
C ILE A 129 -1.92 2.81 -9.50
N ILE A 130 -2.34 2.61 -8.25
CA ILE A 130 -1.69 1.69 -7.32
C ILE A 130 -2.73 0.74 -6.74
N PRO A 131 -2.76 -0.53 -7.16
CA PRO A 131 -3.55 -1.57 -6.51
C PRO A 131 -2.84 -2.12 -5.27
N SER A 132 -3.62 -2.55 -4.29
CA SER A 132 -3.14 -3.27 -3.12
C SER A 132 -4.16 -4.30 -2.65
N VAL A 133 -3.69 -5.28 -1.91
CA VAL A 133 -4.52 -6.22 -1.16
C VAL A 133 -4.09 -6.22 0.29
N GLY A 134 -5.02 -6.36 1.20
CA GLY A 134 -4.72 -6.27 2.61
C GLY A 134 -5.54 -7.19 3.47
N ALA A 135 -5.09 -7.34 4.70
CA ALA A 135 -5.79 -8.00 5.78
C ALA A 135 -5.85 -7.09 6.99
N HIS A 136 -6.90 -7.21 7.79
CA HIS A 136 -7.00 -6.46 9.03
C HIS A 136 -7.40 -7.36 10.21
N TYR A 137 -6.93 -6.99 11.39
CA TYR A 137 -7.31 -7.60 12.66
C TYR A 137 -7.56 -6.48 13.68
N GLY A 138 -8.81 -6.30 14.08
CA GLY A 138 -9.18 -5.13 14.87
C GLY A 138 -8.77 -3.82 14.20
N PRO A 139 -8.05 -2.94 14.88
CA PRO A 139 -7.59 -1.67 14.31
C PRO A 139 -6.35 -1.83 13.40
N LEU A 140 -5.62 -2.93 13.50
CA LEU A 140 -4.40 -3.17 12.72
C LEU A 140 -4.71 -3.65 11.32
N ALA A 141 -3.96 -3.18 10.34
CA ALA A 141 -4.02 -3.69 8.98
C ALA A 141 -2.62 -3.80 8.37
N THR A 142 -2.48 -4.73 7.44
CA THR A 142 -1.26 -4.93 6.64
C THR A 142 -1.65 -5.05 5.18
N GLU A 143 -0.89 -4.41 4.29
CA GLU A 143 -1.17 -4.40 2.86
C GLU A 143 0.05 -4.85 2.07
N LEU A 144 -0.20 -5.54 0.98
CA LEU A 144 0.74 -5.75 -0.12
C LEU A 144 0.36 -4.77 -1.23
N VAL A 145 1.23 -3.80 -1.48
CA VAL A 145 1.05 -2.71 -2.43
C VAL A 145 1.87 -3.02 -3.69
N PHE A 146 1.24 -2.97 -4.85
CA PHE A 146 1.90 -3.23 -6.13
C PHE A 146 2.30 -1.91 -6.80
N LEU A 147 3.60 -1.69 -6.89
CA LEU A 147 4.20 -0.49 -7.48
C LEU A 147 4.48 -0.72 -8.98
N GLY A 148 3.40 -0.85 -9.74
CA GLY A 148 3.46 -1.21 -11.15
C GLY A 148 4.07 -2.60 -11.37
N LEU A 149 4.86 -2.72 -12.44
CA LEU A 149 5.59 -3.96 -12.77
C LEU A 149 7.02 -3.98 -12.19
N ASN A 150 7.35 -3.04 -11.30
CA ASN A 150 8.73 -2.83 -10.87
C ASN A 150 9.00 -3.33 -9.45
N ALA A 151 8.01 -3.21 -8.56
CA ALA A 151 8.21 -3.56 -7.15
C ALA A 151 6.89 -3.89 -6.43
N ALA A 152 7.01 -4.56 -5.30
CA ALA A 152 5.95 -4.69 -4.31
C ALA A 152 6.43 -4.18 -2.95
N MET A 153 5.52 -3.57 -2.20
CA MET A 153 5.81 -3.00 -0.89
C MET A 153 4.82 -3.56 0.14
N ILE A 154 5.33 -3.87 1.33
CA ILE A 154 4.50 -4.22 2.48
C ILE A 154 4.35 -2.97 3.34
N THR A 155 3.11 -2.60 3.63
CA THR A 155 2.76 -1.55 4.59
C THR A 155 1.98 -2.13 5.76
N THR A 156 2.02 -1.44 6.87
CA THR A 156 1.18 -1.72 8.04
C THR A 156 0.64 -0.41 8.60
N GLY A 157 -0.46 -0.47 9.31
CA GLY A 157 -1.07 0.72 9.87
C GLY A 157 -2.17 0.44 10.87
N VAL A 158 -2.72 1.52 11.39
CA VAL A 158 -3.75 1.53 12.44
C VAL A 158 -4.95 2.33 11.97
N ARG A 159 -6.14 1.77 12.16
CA ARG A 159 -7.43 2.42 11.94
C ARG A 159 -7.94 3.05 13.23
N PHE A 160 -8.51 4.23 13.15
CA PHE A 160 -9.09 4.99 14.27
C PHE A 160 -10.20 5.93 13.82
#